data_36be9da247cafbd2e4d7c637aa5eb1ef
#
_entry.id   36be9da247cafbd2e4d7c637aa5eb1ef
#
_cell.length_a   1.000
_cell.length_b   1.000
_cell.length_c   1.000
_cell.angle_alpha   90.00
_cell.angle_beta   90.00
_cell.angle_gamma   90.00
#
_symmetry.space_group_name_H-M   'P 1'
#
loop_
_entity.id
_entity.type
_entity.pdbx_description
1 polymer ?
#
loop_
_entity_poly.entity_id
_entity_poly.type
_entity_poly.pdbx_seq_one_letter_code
_entity_poly.pdbx_strand_id
1 'polypeptide(L)'
;MARGRKPELDTTVGSVKLPNPVMTASGTVGHGAELARYLDYSALGAVVVKSLAPFEWPGNPPPRVHPVPAGMINSVGLQGPGLPRWLAEELPVLADTGARVVVSIWGRTLDEFAAASDLLAAADRSAMDAVVAVEVNVSCPNLEDRGRMFSHSAAMANAALAATASCGLPRWAKLSATGDLVDVAAAAVEGGAAALTLVNTLLGMVIDTEARKPLLGAGGGGVSGRAIGPVAVRAVYDVYAALPDVPIVGVGGIASGADAVEMLMAGAQAVQVGTATFADPRAPAQVLRELARWCASHGVSRLDELIGAAHE
;
A
#
# COMPACT_ATOMS: atom_id res chain seq x y z
N MET A 1 -14.18 -37.89 -2.20
CA MET A 1 -14.25 -36.43 -2.22
C MET A 1 -13.73 -35.97 -3.57
N ALA A 2 -14.57 -35.35 -4.37
CA ALA A 2 -14.15 -34.79 -5.66
C ALA A 2 -13.03 -33.76 -5.41
N ARG A 3 -11.92 -33.87 -6.14
CA ARG A 3 -10.88 -32.83 -6.15
C ARG A 3 -11.54 -31.57 -6.71
N GLY A 4 -11.93 -30.63 -5.84
CA GLY A 4 -12.46 -29.35 -6.26
C GLY A 4 -11.50 -28.68 -7.23
N ARG A 5 -12.04 -28.03 -8.27
CA ARG A 5 -11.26 -27.21 -9.21
C ARG A 5 -10.49 -26.16 -8.39
N LYS A 6 -9.21 -25.92 -8.74
CA LYS A 6 -8.42 -24.86 -8.10
C LYS A 6 -9.13 -23.52 -8.37
N PRO A 7 -9.36 -22.68 -7.36
CA PRO A 7 -10.01 -21.38 -7.55
C PRO A 7 -9.18 -20.49 -8.48
N GLU A 8 -9.87 -19.72 -9.32
CA GLU A 8 -9.29 -18.69 -10.17
C GLU A 8 -9.16 -17.43 -9.31
N LEU A 9 -7.91 -17.01 -9.04
CA LEU A 9 -7.60 -15.89 -8.13
C LEU A 9 -7.09 -14.65 -8.86
N ASP A 10 -7.08 -14.66 -10.20
CA ASP A 10 -6.75 -13.47 -10.96
C ASP A 10 -7.76 -12.34 -10.68
N THR A 11 -7.26 -11.12 -10.72
CA THR A 11 -8.05 -9.91 -10.43
C THR A 11 -7.56 -8.74 -11.27
N THR A 12 -8.32 -7.65 -11.22
CA THR A 12 -7.97 -6.42 -11.92
C THR A 12 -8.13 -5.23 -10.97
N VAL A 13 -7.11 -4.37 -10.89
CA VAL A 13 -7.17 -3.11 -10.14
C VAL A 13 -7.07 -1.95 -11.15
N GLY A 14 -8.19 -1.36 -11.49
CA GLY A 14 -8.30 -0.43 -12.62
C GLY A 14 -7.92 -1.14 -13.92
N SER A 15 -6.90 -0.65 -14.62
CA SER A 15 -6.37 -1.28 -15.84
C SER A 15 -5.32 -2.36 -15.59
N VAL A 16 -4.89 -2.56 -14.33
CA VAL A 16 -3.78 -3.46 -13.96
C VAL A 16 -4.31 -4.87 -13.70
N LYS A 17 -3.92 -5.83 -14.53
CA LYS A 17 -4.23 -7.26 -14.35
C LYS A 17 -3.20 -7.91 -13.43
N LEU A 18 -3.68 -8.60 -12.41
CA LEU A 18 -2.87 -9.30 -11.41
C LEU A 18 -3.20 -10.81 -11.42
N PRO A 19 -2.22 -11.71 -11.35
CA PRO A 19 -2.44 -13.16 -11.35
C PRO A 19 -3.10 -13.65 -10.04
N ASN A 20 -3.11 -12.84 -9.00
CA ASN A 20 -3.79 -13.05 -7.73
C ASN A 20 -3.88 -11.72 -6.95
N PRO A 21 -4.72 -11.62 -5.92
CA PRO A 21 -4.97 -10.35 -5.24
C PRO A 21 -3.91 -9.96 -4.20
N VAL A 22 -2.93 -10.82 -3.89
CA VAL A 22 -2.04 -10.59 -2.74
C VAL A 22 -0.76 -9.88 -3.17
N MET A 23 -0.51 -8.74 -2.55
CA MET A 23 0.67 -7.90 -2.77
C MET A 23 1.42 -7.66 -1.46
N THR A 24 2.64 -7.19 -1.54
CA THR A 24 3.35 -6.61 -0.38
C THR A 24 2.85 -5.20 -0.11
N ALA A 25 3.03 -4.68 1.11
CA ALA A 25 2.71 -3.28 1.42
C ALA A 25 3.98 -2.41 1.39
N SER A 26 3.84 -1.17 0.95
CA SER A 26 4.93 -0.19 0.95
C SER A 26 5.59 -0.09 2.33
N GLY A 27 6.92 -0.16 2.36
CA GLY A 27 7.74 -0.04 3.57
C GLY A 27 7.95 -1.32 4.36
N THR A 28 7.57 -2.48 3.84
CA THR A 28 7.72 -3.77 4.53
C THR A 28 8.65 -4.77 3.83
N VAL A 29 9.05 -4.48 2.59
CA VAL A 29 9.94 -5.35 1.79
C VAL A 29 11.17 -4.61 1.25
N GLY A 30 11.45 -3.40 1.76
CA GLY A 30 12.57 -2.58 1.28
C GLY A 30 12.27 -1.81 0.00
N HIS A 31 13.31 -1.48 -0.74
CA HIS A 31 13.22 -0.76 -2.01
C HIS A 31 13.48 -1.66 -3.22
N GLY A 32 14.12 -2.82 -3.02
CA GLY A 32 14.56 -3.73 -4.06
C GLY A 32 14.21 -5.19 -3.78
N ALA A 33 15.17 -6.08 -3.98
CA ALA A 33 15.00 -7.52 -3.87
C ALA A 33 15.41 -8.11 -2.49
N GLU A 34 15.38 -7.31 -1.42
CA GLU A 34 15.90 -7.69 -0.09
C GLU A 34 15.27 -8.97 0.47
N LEU A 35 14.00 -9.20 0.20
CA LEU A 35 13.30 -10.40 0.66
C LEU A 35 13.15 -11.50 -0.41
N ALA A 36 13.70 -11.32 -1.61
CA ALA A 36 13.55 -12.30 -2.71
C ALA A 36 14.07 -13.70 -2.35
N ARG A 37 15.06 -13.81 -1.44
CA ARG A 37 15.54 -15.10 -0.93
C ARG A 37 14.55 -15.86 -0.03
N TYR A 38 13.54 -15.18 0.49
CA TYR A 38 12.51 -15.76 1.37
C TYR A 38 11.15 -15.84 0.70
N LEU A 39 10.92 -15.03 -0.31
CA LEU A 39 9.63 -14.80 -0.94
C LEU A 39 9.78 -14.73 -2.46
N ASP A 40 9.14 -15.63 -3.17
CA ASP A 40 9.07 -15.57 -4.64
C ASP A 40 8.16 -14.41 -5.06
N TYR A 41 8.77 -13.32 -5.51
CA TYR A 41 8.06 -12.11 -5.92
C TYR A 41 7.22 -12.31 -7.17
N SER A 42 7.64 -13.21 -8.09
CA SER A 42 6.89 -13.51 -9.32
C SER A 42 5.55 -14.19 -9.04
N ALA A 43 5.45 -14.89 -7.91
CA ALA A 43 4.24 -15.61 -7.49
C ALA A 43 3.18 -14.69 -6.85
N LEU A 44 3.54 -13.45 -6.47
CA LEU A 44 2.61 -12.48 -5.91
C LEU A 44 1.85 -11.71 -7.00
N GLY A 45 0.75 -11.08 -6.63
CA GLY A 45 0.05 -10.12 -7.48
C GLY A 45 0.98 -9.00 -7.91
N ALA A 46 1.59 -8.31 -6.95
CA ALA A 46 2.64 -7.32 -7.17
C ALA A 46 3.51 -7.11 -5.92
N VAL A 47 4.65 -6.46 -6.11
CA VAL A 47 5.54 -5.98 -5.04
C VAL A 47 5.43 -4.46 -4.97
N VAL A 48 4.94 -3.94 -3.83
CA VAL A 48 4.88 -2.50 -3.58
C VAL A 48 6.13 -2.10 -2.81
N VAL A 49 7.00 -1.29 -3.42
CA VAL A 49 8.25 -0.86 -2.80
C VAL A 49 8.03 0.26 -1.78
N LYS A 50 9.02 0.51 -0.93
CA LYS A 50 9.01 1.64 0.01
C LYS A 50 8.89 2.95 -0.76
N SER A 51 8.08 3.89 -0.24
CA SER A 51 7.84 5.19 -0.87
C SER A 51 9.14 5.97 -1.11
N LEU A 52 9.30 6.46 -2.34
CA LEU A 52 10.46 7.14 -2.87
C LEU A 52 10.14 8.62 -3.15
N ALA A 53 11.03 9.51 -2.79
CA ALA A 53 11.00 10.92 -3.17
C ALA A 53 11.82 11.13 -4.47
N PRO A 54 11.72 12.29 -5.12
CA PRO A 54 12.62 12.64 -6.23
C PRO A 54 14.08 12.84 -5.80
N PHE A 55 14.37 12.82 -4.49
CA PHE A 55 15.68 13.02 -3.86
C PHE A 55 15.91 11.98 -2.75
N GLU A 56 17.18 11.83 -2.35
CA GLU A 56 17.55 11.05 -1.16
C GLU A 56 17.03 11.71 0.11
N TRP A 57 16.47 10.89 1.02
CA TRP A 57 15.92 11.39 2.27
C TRP A 57 16.34 10.54 3.47
N PRO A 58 16.91 11.13 4.54
CA PRO A 58 17.45 10.39 5.68
C PRO A 58 16.38 9.84 6.62
N GLY A 59 15.15 10.35 6.55
CA GLY A 59 14.08 10.03 7.49
C GLY A 59 14.25 10.68 8.86
N ASN A 60 13.51 10.15 9.84
CA ASN A 60 13.49 10.69 11.20
C ASN A 60 14.66 10.17 12.07
N PRO A 61 14.98 10.85 13.18
CA PRO A 61 15.95 10.33 14.16
C PRO A 61 15.41 9.07 14.85
N PRO A 62 16.32 8.14 15.27
CA PRO A 62 15.95 6.96 16.06
C PRO A 62 15.60 7.36 17.52
N PRO A 63 14.85 6.47 18.25
CA PRO A 63 14.25 5.21 17.83
C PRO A 63 13.09 5.40 16.84
N ARG A 64 13.01 4.50 15.83
CA ARG A 64 12.03 4.65 14.73
C ARG A 64 10.89 3.63 14.76
N VAL A 65 11.04 2.56 15.53
CA VAL A 65 10.12 1.43 15.58
C VAL A 65 9.98 0.94 17.01
N HIS A 66 8.76 0.59 17.40
CA HIS A 66 8.48 -0.06 18.69
C HIS A 66 7.32 -1.04 18.54
N PRO A 67 7.40 -2.27 19.15
CA PRO A 67 6.28 -3.19 19.19
C PRO A 67 5.18 -2.64 20.11
N VAL A 68 3.92 -2.88 19.72
CA VAL A 68 2.74 -2.60 20.55
C VAL A 68 1.84 -3.85 20.56
N PRO A 69 0.88 -4.00 21.48
CA PRO A 69 -0.05 -5.10 21.43
C PRO A 69 -0.71 -5.27 20.05
N ALA A 70 -0.62 -6.48 19.48
CA ALA A 70 -1.15 -6.85 18.17
C ALA A 70 -0.62 -6.03 16.97
N GLY A 71 0.58 -5.41 17.10
CA GLY A 71 1.15 -4.64 16.00
C GLY A 71 2.46 -3.96 16.34
N MET A 72 2.70 -2.84 15.66
CA MET A 72 3.86 -1.99 15.87
C MET A 72 3.51 -0.52 15.63
N ILE A 73 4.32 0.36 16.20
CA ILE A 73 4.30 1.79 15.88
C ILE A 73 5.64 2.16 15.24
N ASN A 74 5.61 2.97 14.19
CA ASN A 74 6.81 3.43 13.51
C ASN A 74 6.77 4.92 13.18
N SER A 75 7.95 5.53 13.16
CA SER A 75 8.20 6.86 12.63
C SER A 75 9.48 6.87 11.80
N VAL A 76 9.54 6.01 10.78
CA VAL A 76 10.71 5.90 9.88
C VAL A 76 10.97 7.24 9.16
N GLY A 77 9.91 8.00 8.85
CA GLY A 77 10.02 9.32 8.25
C GLY A 77 10.39 9.26 6.77
N LEU A 78 9.89 8.24 6.06
CA LEU A 78 10.01 8.13 4.60
C LEU A 78 11.46 8.07 4.06
N GLN A 79 12.39 7.53 4.86
CA GLN A 79 13.78 7.32 4.44
C GLN A 79 13.84 6.56 3.11
N GLY A 80 14.70 7.00 2.21
CA GLY A 80 14.92 6.31 0.94
C GLY A 80 16.05 6.92 0.11
N PRO A 81 16.56 6.17 -0.91
CA PRO A 81 17.69 6.56 -1.75
C PRO A 81 17.34 7.63 -2.79
N GLY A 82 16.06 7.95 -2.94
CA GLY A 82 15.53 8.76 -4.03
C GLY A 82 15.28 7.97 -5.32
N LEU A 83 14.37 8.48 -6.15
CA LEU A 83 13.99 7.84 -7.41
C LEU A 83 15.18 7.66 -8.38
N PRO A 84 16.10 8.65 -8.58
CA PRO A 84 17.19 8.48 -9.54
C PRO A 84 18.07 7.26 -9.22
N ARG A 85 18.45 7.10 -7.97
CA ARG A 85 19.26 5.97 -7.54
C ARG A 85 18.49 4.66 -7.59
N TRP A 86 17.23 4.66 -7.16
CA TRP A 86 16.36 3.48 -7.21
C TRP A 86 16.16 2.97 -8.64
N LEU A 87 15.92 3.86 -9.61
CA LEU A 87 15.77 3.51 -11.03
C LEU A 87 17.06 2.88 -11.59
N ALA A 88 18.22 3.37 -11.16
CA ALA A 88 19.52 2.91 -11.66
C ALA A 88 20.01 1.61 -11.00
N GLU A 89 19.78 1.42 -9.70
CA GLU A 89 20.42 0.35 -8.92
C GLU A 89 19.45 -0.74 -8.46
N GLU A 90 18.24 -0.37 -7.99
CA GLU A 90 17.33 -1.30 -7.32
C GLU A 90 16.28 -1.89 -8.28
N LEU A 91 15.70 -1.07 -9.16
CA LEU A 91 14.66 -1.52 -10.09
C LEU A 91 15.14 -2.64 -11.03
N PRO A 92 16.35 -2.60 -11.63
CA PRO A 92 16.82 -3.70 -12.47
C PRO A 92 16.90 -5.03 -11.70
N VAL A 93 17.45 -5.01 -10.49
CA VAL A 93 17.57 -6.20 -9.63
C VAL A 93 16.19 -6.74 -9.24
N LEU A 94 15.25 -5.84 -8.96
CA LEU A 94 13.87 -6.23 -8.63
C LEU A 94 13.14 -6.82 -9.85
N ALA A 95 13.33 -6.24 -11.04
CA ALA A 95 12.79 -6.74 -12.29
C ALA A 95 13.28 -8.15 -12.64
N ASP A 96 14.57 -8.44 -12.38
CA ASP A 96 15.16 -9.77 -12.59
C ASP A 96 14.51 -10.87 -11.74
N THR A 97 13.81 -10.51 -10.65
CA THR A 97 13.00 -11.46 -9.85
C THR A 97 11.69 -11.86 -10.53
N GLY A 98 11.32 -11.26 -11.64
CA GLY A 98 10.02 -11.43 -12.30
C GLY A 98 8.86 -10.75 -11.57
N ALA A 99 9.15 -9.85 -10.63
CA ALA A 99 8.14 -9.08 -9.90
C ALA A 99 7.34 -8.15 -10.82
N ARG A 100 6.04 -8.01 -10.56
CA ARG A 100 5.25 -6.85 -10.99
C ARG A 100 5.42 -5.79 -9.94
N VAL A 101 5.95 -4.65 -10.30
CA VAL A 101 6.34 -3.60 -9.35
C VAL A 101 5.28 -2.51 -9.29
N VAL A 102 4.85 -2.16 -8.09
CA VAL A 102 4.13 -0.91 -7.83
C VAL A 102 5.12 0.03 -7.15
N VAL A 103 5.51 1.09 -7.84
CA VAL A 103 6.41 2.08 -7.27
C VAL A 103 5.62 3.05 -6.41
N SER A 104 5.91 3.08 -5.11
CA SER A 104 5.30 4.05 -4.20
C SER A 104 6.11 5.34 -4.21
N ILE A 105 5.45 6.48 -4.37
CA ILE A 105 6.08 7.81 -4.39
C ILE A 105 5.48 8.72 -3.34
N TRP A 106 6.26 9.73 -2.90
CA TRP A 106 5.82 10.75 -1.98
C TRP A 106 6.53 12.09 -2.23
N GLY A 107 5.93 13.16 -1.75
CA GLY A 107 6.49 14.51 -1.75
C GLY A 107 5.99 15.31 -0.54
N ARG A 108 6.69 16.39 -0.20
CA ARG A 108 6.30 17.36 0.85
C ARG A 108 5.56 18.55 0.27
N THR A 109 5.67 18.73 -1.06
CA THR A 109 5.01 19.79 -1.84
C THR A 109 4.44 19.18 -3.12
N LEU A 110 3.55 19.89 -3.79
CA LEU A 110 3.01 19.46 -5.08
C LEU A 110 4.10 19.39 -6.15
N ASP A 111 5.08 20.29 -6.12
CA ASP A 111 6.22 20.28 -7.04
C ASP A 111 7.10 19.02 -6.86
N GLU A 112 7.26 18.53 -5.63
CA GLU A 112 7.99 17.29 -5.38
C GLU A 112 7.23 16.06 -5.91
N PHE A 113 5.89 16.04 -5.84
CA PHE A 113 5.08 14.99 -6.49
C PHE A 113 5.21 15.05 -8.01
N ALA A 114 5.16 16.25 -8.60
CA ALA A 114 5.37 16.44 -10.04
C ALA A 114 6.78 15.98 -10.46
N ALA A 115 7.82 16.40 -9.74
CA ALA A 115 9.20 15.98 -10.00
C ALA A 115 9.38 14.45 -9.93
N ALA A 116 8.76 13.78 -8.95
CA ALA A 116 8.78 12.32 -8.87
C ALA A 116 8.11 11.67 -10.10
N SER A 117 6.99 12.21 -10.53
CA SER A 117 6.25 11.76 -11.71
C SER A 117 7.06 11.94 -12.99
N ASP A 118 7.72 13.10 -13.16
CA ASP A 118 8.56 13.40 -14.32
C ASP A 118 9.78 12.50 -14.42
N LEU A 119 10.40 12.17 -13.29
CA LEU A 119 11.50 11.18 -13.23
C LEU A 119 11.06 9.80 -13.71
N LEU A 120 9.85 9.35 -13.33
CA LEU A 120 9.29 8.08 -13.81
C LEU A 120 8.96 8.14 -15.30
N ALA A 121 8.43 9.27 -15.80
CA ALA A 121 8.13 9.47 -17.22
C ALA A 121 9.39 9.48 -18.09
N ALA A 122 10.50 10.00 -17.56
CA ALA A 122 11.78 10.11 -18.26
C ALA A 122 12.64 8.84 -18.16
N ALA A 123 12.26 7.86 -17.32
CA ALA A 123 13.01 6.63 -17.11
C ALA A 123 13.02 5.75 -18.37
N ASP A 124 14.07 4.93 -18.51
CA ASP A 124 14.19 3.98 -19.62
C ASP A 124 12.99 3.01 -19.61
N ARG A 125 12.31 2.91 -20.75
CA ARG A 125 11.12 2.07 -20.92
C ARG A 125 11.41 0.60 -20.62
N SER A 126 12.58 0.08 -21.01
CA SER A 126 12.94 -1.32 -20.74
C SER A 126 13.08 -1.61 -19.24
N ALA A 127 13.60 -0.66 -18.47
CA ALA A 127 13.65 -0.77 -17.00
C ALA A 127 12.25 -0.66 -16.37
N MET A 128 11.36 0.11 -16.99
CA MET A 128 9.99 0.34 -16.53
C MET A 128 9.01 -0.78 -16.88
N ASP A 129 9.37 -1.76 -17.71
CA ASP A 129 8.48 -2.87 -18.10
C ASP A 129 7.96 -3.69 -16.90
N ALA A 130 8.73 -3.76 -15.82
CA ALA A 130 8.29 -4.40 -14.58
C ALA A 130 7.31 -3.53 -13.76
N VAL A 131 7.23 -2.22 -14.01
CA VAL A 131 6.41 -1.29 -13.22
C VAL A 131 5.00 -1.23 -13.79
N VAL A 132 4.03 -1.71 -13.02
CA VAL A 132 2.62 -1.84 -13.45
C VAL A 132 1.73 -0.70 -12.96
N ALA A 133 2.12 -0.02 -11.87
CA ALA A 133 1.38 1.13 -11.32
C ALA A 133 2.27 2.02 -10.44
N VAL A 134 1.78 3.21 -10.13
CA VAL A 134 2.36 4.15 -9.17
C VAL A 134 1.41 4.30 -7.98
N GLU A 135 1.87 3.97 -6.76
CA GLU A 135 1.15 4.25 -5.51
C GLU A 135 1.54 5.64 -5.01
N VAL A 136 0.62 6.61 -5.14
CA VAL A 136 0.83 7.99 -4.68
C VAL A 136 0.49 8.06 -3.19
N ASN A 137 1.51 8.15 -2.35
CA ASN A 137 1.36 8.21 -0.90
C ASN A 137 1.05 9.64 -0.46
N VAL A 138 -0.24 9.97 -0.31
CA VAL A 138 -0.70 11.28 0.18
C VAL A 138 -0.83 11.35 1.71
N SER A 139 -0.38 10.32 2.42
CA SER A 139 -0.34 10.28 3.90
C SER A 139 1.01 10.78 4.45
N CYS A 140 1.68 11.68 3.72
CA CYS A 140 2.90 12.36 4.14
C CYS A 140 2.58 13.81 4.57
N PRO A 141 3.43 14.41 5.45
CA PRO A 141 3.26 15.80 5.86
C PRO A 141 3.43 16.75 4.68
N ASN A 142 2.49 17.69 4.54
CA ASN A 142 2.56 18.79 3.58
C ASN A 142 3.23 20.00 4.24
N LEU A 143 4.38 20.45 3.73
CA LEU A 143 5.09 21.61 4.26
C LEU A 143 4.33 22.93 4.01
N GLU A 144 3.53 22.98 2.95
CA GLU A 144 2.75 24.17 2.58
C GLU A 144 1.51 24.34 3.47
N ASP A 145 1.07 23.26 4.17
CA ASP A 145 -0.05 23.29 5.12
C ASP A 145 0.39 22.91 6.54
N ARG A 146 1.45 23.57 7.05
CA ARG A 146 1.94 23.44 8.44
C ARG A 146 2.19 21.97 8.87
N GLY A 147 2.53 21.09 7.93
CA GLY A 147 2.80 19.69 8.21
C GLY A 147 1.54 18.80 8.35
N ARG A 148 0.35 19.28 8.02
CA ARG A 148 -0.83 18.42 7.90
C ARG A 148 -0.64 17.45 6.73
N MET A 149 -1.14 16.22 6.86
CA MET A 149 -1.06 15.27 5.76
C MET A 149 -1.94 15.72 4.58
N PHE A 150 -1.48 15.47 3.34
CA PHE A 150 -2.29 15.73 2.14
C PHE A 150 -3.65 15.01 2.21
N SER A 151 -3.68 13.78 2.76
CA SER A 151 -4.90 13.01 2.96
C SER A 151 -5.88 13.57 4.01
N HIS A 152 -5.56 14.70 4.68
CA HIS A 152 -6.49 15.41 5.56
C HIS A 152 -7.31 16.48 4.83
N SER A 153 -7.13 16.64 3.54
CA SER A 153 -7.83 17.62 2.70
C SER A 153 -8.16 17.01 1.34
N ALA A 154 -9.44 17.00 1.00
CA ALA A 154 -9.90 16.57 -0.32
C ALA A 154 -9.20 17.32 -1.46
N ALA A 155 -9.12 18.66 -1.34
CA ALA A 155 -8.45 19.51 -2.33
C ALA A 155 -6.96 19.18 -2.49
N MET A 156 -6.25 18.90 -1.40
CA MET A 156 -4.83 18.58 -1.45
C MET A 156 -4.58 17.15 -1.97
N ALA A 157 -5.45 16.20 -1.67
CA ALA A 157 -5.39 14.86 -2.26
C ALA A 157 -5.60 14.92 -3.77
N ASN A 158 -6.62 15.65 -4.24
CA ASN A 158 -6.85 15.90 -5.67
C ASN A 158 -5.61 16.52 -6.33
N ALA A 159 -5.08 17.61 -5.79
CA ALA A 159 -3.93 18.32 -6.35
C ALA A 159 -2.67 17.44 -6.43
N ALA A 160 -2.40 16.63 -5.40
CA ALA A 160 -1.26 15.70 -5.41
C ALA A 160 -1.41 14.63 -6.50
N LEU A 161 -2.60 14.07 -6.68
CA LEU A 161 -2.87 13.13 -7.78
C LEU A 161 -2.74 13.80 -9.15
N ALA A 162 -3.29 15.00 -9.32
CA ALA A 162 -3.18 15.76 -10.57
C ALA A 162 -1.71 16.07 -10.91
N ALA A 163 -0.90 16.44 -9.91
CA ALA A 163 0.53 16.72 -10.08
C ALA A 163 1.34 15.50 -10.57
N THR A 164 0.84 14.27 -10.37
CA THR A 164 1.53 13.04 -10.80
C THR A 164 1.08 12.52 -12.17
N ALA A 165 0.36 13.32 -12.98
CA ALA A 165 -0.20 12.86 -14.24
C ALA A 165 0.84 12.50 -15.31
N SER A 166 2.03 13.11 -15.28
CA SER A 166 3.09 12.95 -16.30
C SER A 166 3.69 11.53 -16.34
N CYS A 167 3.61 10.74 -15.26
CA CYS A 167 4.23 9.40 -15.22
C CYS A 167 3.68 8.41 -16.26
N GLY A 168 2.49 8.65 -16.81
CA GLY A 168 1.88 7.82 -17.85
C GLY A 168 1.45 6.41 -17.39
N LEU A 169 1.53 6.12 -16.09
CA LEU A 169 1.16 4.85 -15.47
C LEU A 169 -0.15 4.98 -14.68
N PRO A 170 -0.89 3.88 -14.45
CA PRO A 170 -2.02 3.87 -13.52
C PRO A 170 -1.58 4.35 -12.12
N ARG A 171 -2.29 5.33 -11.55
CA ARG A 171 -1.98 5.92 -10.24
C ARG A 171 -2.97 5.45 -9.21
N TRP A 172 -2.49 4.94 -8.09
CA TRP A 172 -3.28 4.48 -6.95
C TRP A 172 -3.07 5.45 -5.78
N ALA A 173 -4.13 6.07 -5.29
CA ALA A 173 -4.03 7.00 -4.16
C ALA A 173 -4.01 6.23 -2.84
N LYS A 174 -2.91 6.33 -2.07
CA LYS A 174 -2.83 5.74 -0.74
C LYS A 174 -3.25 6.72 0.32
N LEU A 175 -4.40 6.43 0.96
CA LEU A 175 -5.09 7.29 1.90
C LEU A 175 -4.98 6.79 3.35
N SER A 176 -5.14 7.71 4.31
CA SER A 176 -5.28 7.40 5.72
C SER A 176 -6.76 7.31 6.12
N ALA A 177 -7.09 6.45 7.09
CA ALA A 177 -8.43 6.40 7.69
C ALA A 177 -8.62 7.59 8.65
N THR A 178 -8.86 8.76 8.10
CA THR A 178 -9.04 10.00 8.87
C THR A 178 -10.23 10.77 8.37
N GLY A 179 -11.01 11.36 9.28
CA GLY A 179 -12.07 12.32 9.00
C GLY A 179 -13.02 11.87 7.87
N ASP A 180 -13.13 12.73 6.87
CA ASP A 180 -14.03 12.55 5.72
C ASP A 180 -13.38 11.70 4.62
N LEU A 181 -13.01 10.44 4.93
CA LEU A 181 -12.29 9.55 4.01
C LEU A 181 -13.01 9.40 2.66
N VAL A 182 -14.32 9.32 2.64
CA VAL A 182 -15.11 9.18 1.39
C VAL A 182 -14.91 10.40 0.50
N ASP A 183 -14.98 11.62 1.05
CA ASP A 183 -14.76 12.86 0.29
C ASP A 183 -13.32 12.97 -0.23
N VAL A 184 -12.35 12.59 0.59
CA VAL A 184 -10.94 12.55 0.18
C VAL A 184 -10.71 11.51 -0.92
N ALA A 185 -11.37 10.36 -0.84
CA ALA A 185 -11.31 9.30 -1.85
C ALA A 185 -11.91 9.78 -3.18
N ALA A 186 -13.09 10.39 -3.15
CA ALA A 186 -13.72 10.96 -4.33
C ALA A 186 -12.83 12.04 -4.98
N ALA A 187 -12.28 12.95 -4.20
CA ALA A 187 -11.40 13.99 -4.70
C ALA A 187 -10.07 13.43 -5.29
N ALA A 188 -9.53 12.34 -4.71
CA ALA A 188 -8.36 11.67 -5.28
C ALA A 188 -8.68 11.04 -6.64
N VAL A 189 -9.88 10.47 -6.81
CA VAL A 189 -10.35 9.94 -8.11
C VAL A 189 -10.52 11.06 -9.13
N GLU A 190 -11.12 12.19 -8.75
CA GLU A 190 -11.23 13.38 -9.59
C GLU A 190 -9.84 13.92 -10.00
N GLY A 191 -8.83 13.82 -9.12
CA GLY A 191 -7.42 14.13 -9.41
C GLY A 191 -6.73 13.13 -10.33
N GLY A 192 -7.44 12.05 -10.73
CA GLY A 192 -6.99 11.05 -11.69
C GLY A 192 -6.41 9.79 -11.06
N ALA A 193 -6.78 9.44 -9.82
CA ALA A 193 -6.49 8.12 -9.29
C ALA A 193 -7.29 7.04 -10.03
N ALA A 194 -6.60 6.02 -10.53
CA ALA A 194 -7.20 4.85 -11.18
C ALA A 194 -7.66 3.79 -10.16
N ALA A 195 -7.21 3.89 -8.93
CA ALA A 195 -7.61 3.05 -7.79
C ALA A 195 -7.23 3.74 -6.46
N LEU A 196 -7.77 3.22 -5.38
CA LEU A 196 -7.49 3.66 -4.01
C LEU A 196 -6.77 2.56 -3.24
N THR A 197 -5.78 2.92 -2.42
CA THR A 197 -5.16 2.02 -1.44
C THR A 197 -5.57 2.45 -0.03
N LEU A 198 -6.34 1.62 0.65
CA LEU A 198 -6.95 1.88 1.95
C LEU A 198 -6.54 0.80 2.96
N VAL A 199 -5.86 1.12 4.07
CA VAL A 199 -5.50 2.44 4.60
C VAL A 199 -4.01 2.50 4.92
N ASN A 200 -3.45 3.72 5.08
CA ASN A 200 -2.14 3.89 5.68
C ASN A 200 -2.21 3.64 7.20
N THR A 201 -1.07 3.70 7.90
CA THR A 201 -0.98 3.55 9.35
C THR A 201 -1.79 4.62 10.09
N LEU A 202 -2.32 4.28 11.27
CA LEU A 202 -3.08 5.20 12.12
C LEU A 202 -2.13 5.97 13.03
N LEU A 203 -2.38 7.26 13.24
CA LEU A 203 -1.59 8.07 14.15
C LEU A 203 -1.69 7.56 15.59
N GLY A 204 -0.54 7.45 16.24
CA GLY A 204 -0.46 7.00 17.63
C GLY A 204 0.80 7.49 18.32
N MET A 205 0.90 7.20 19.61
CA MET A 205 2.05 7.54 20.44
C MET A 205 2.27 6.49 21.52
N VAL A 206 3.53 6.25 21.86
CA VAL A 206 3.94 5.49 23.05
C VAL A 206 4.78 6.38 23.93
N ILE A 207 4.45 6.41 25.23
CA ILE A 207 5.19 7.16 26.25
C ILE A 207 6.04 6.19 27.06
N ASP A 208 7.32 6.47 27.18
CA ASP A 208 8.19 5.86 28.17
C ASP A 208 7.86 6.46 29.53
N THR A 209 7.22 5.66 30.40
CA THR A 209 6.73 6.12 31.69
C THR A 209 7.83 6.40 32.70
N GLU A 210 8.98 5.74 32.56
CA GLU A 210 10.16 5.98 33.41
C GLU A 210 10.89 7.24 32.99
N ALA A 211 11.15 7.38 31.67
CA ALA A 211 11.79 8.57 31.13
C ALA A 211 10.86 9.78 30.97
N ARG A 212 9.54 9.58 31.11
CA ARG A 212 8.48 10.59 30.99
C ARG A 212 8.54 11.38 29.68
N LYS A 213 8.75 10.68 28.57
CA LYS A 213 8.89 11.28 27.22
C LYS A 213 8.37 10.33 26.14
N PRO A 214 8.06 10.84 24.94
CA PRO A 214 7.77 9.98 23.80
C PRO A 214 8.92 9.00 23.55
N LEU A 215 8.54 7.75 23.23
CA LEU A 215 9.51 6.67 23.01
C LEU A 215 10.18 6.76 21.64
N LEU A 216 9.44 7.19 20.61
CA LEU A 216 9.99 7.36 19.26
C LEU A 216 10.71 8.70 19.12
N GLY A 217 11.81 8.74 18.35
CA GLY A 217 12.64 9.92 18.16
C GLY A 217 11.92 11.13 17.56
N ALA A 218 10.87 10.91 16.76
CA ALA A 218 10.00 11.95 16.21
C ALA A 218 8.73 12.23 17.05
N GLY A 219 8.62 11.65 18.26
CA GLY A 219 7.47 11.79 19.15
C GLY A 219 6.38 10.78 18.85
N GLY A 220 5.48 11.07 17.94
CA GLY A 220 4.44 10.14 17.48
C GLY A 220 4.86 9.28 16.31
N GLY A 221 3.96 8.39 15.88
CA GLY A 221 4.21 7.51 14.73
C GLY A 221 2.93 6.89 14.18
N GLY A 222 3.07 6.04 13.17
CA GLY A 222 1.98 5.28 12.59
C GLY A 222 1.86 3.90 13.24
N VAL A 223 0.69 3.60 13.77
CA VAL A 223 0.32 2.27 14.29
C VAL A 223 -0.12 1.37 13.15
N SER A 224 0.37 0.14 13.12
CA SER A 224 0.06 -0.87 12.10
C SER A 224 -0.03 -2.27 12.71
N GLY A 225 -0.41 -3.26 11.90
CA GLY A 225 -0.60 -4.65 12.32
C GLY A 225 -2.06 -4.98 12.60
N ARG A 226 -2.32 -6.12 13.22
CA ARG A 226 -3.68 -6.64 13.43
C ARG A 226 -4.60 -5.67 14.20
N ALA A 227 -4.00 -4.83 15.06
CA ALA A 227 -4.75 -3.84 15.83
C ALA A 227 -5.58 -2.86 14.96
N ILE A 228 -5.15 -2.57 13.74
CA ILE A 228 -5.88 -1.65 12.85
C ILE A 228 -6.82 -2.36 11.86
N GLY A 229 -6.87 -3.69 11.86
CA GLY A 229 -7.69 -4.48 10.93
C GLY A 229 -9.14 -4.01 10.84
N PRO A 230 -9.89 -3.94 11.96
CA PRO A 230 -11.29 -3.51 11.94
C PRO A 230 -11.50 -2.09 11.38
N VAL A 231 -10.52 -1.19 11.58
CA VAL A 231 -10.57 0.17 11.03
C VAL A 231 -10.35 0.16 9.52
N ALA A 232 -9.40 -0.67 9.05
CA ALA A 232 -9.11 -0.80 7.63
C ALA A 232 -10.29 -1.44 6.87
N VAL A 233 -10.88 -2.52 7.40
CA VAL A 233 -12.08 -3.16 6.85
C VAL A 233 -13.23 -2.17 6.74
N ARG A 234 -13.50 -1.40 7.82
CA ARG A 234 -14.55 -0.38 7.83
C ARG A 234 -14.29 0.71 6.78
N ALA A 235 -13.06 1.17 6.63
CA ALA A 235 -12.69 2.17 5.63
C ALA A 235 -12.94 1.67 4.19
N VAL A 236 -12.55 0.41 3.89
CA VAL A 236 -12.83 -0.20 2.58
C VAL A 236 -14.34 -0.34 2.35
N TYR A 237 -15.07 -0.83 3.35
CA TYR A 237 -16.52 -1.00 3.28
C TYR A 237 -17.25 0.32 2.97
N ASP A 238 -16.96 1.38 3.73
CA ASP A 238 -17.63 2.68 3.57
C ASP A 238 -17.31 3.33 2.21
N VAL A 239 -16.05 3.25 1.76
CA VAL A 239 -15.64 3.81 0.47
C VAL A 239 -16.21 3.00 -0.69
N TYR A 240 -16.25 1.67 -0.61
CA TYR A 240 -16.88 0.83 -1.63
C TYR A 240 -18.37 1.11 -1.76
N ALA A 241 -19.08 1.26 -0.64
CA ALA A 241 -20.50 1.61 -0.65
C ALA A 241 -20.78 2.97 -1.31
N ALA A 242 -19.89 3.94 -1.12
CA ALA A 242 -20.03 5.29 -1.67
C ALA A 242 -19.53 5.41 -3.12
N LEU A 243 -18.51 4.64 -3.51
CA LEU A 243 -17.83 4.71 -4.79
C LEU A 243 -17.65 3.29 -5.38
N PRO A 244 -18.74 2.57 -5.70
CA PRO A 244 -18.71 1.14 -6.06
C PRO A 244 -17.92 0.84 -7.35
N ASP A 245 -17.79 1.82 -8.25
CA ASP A 245 -17.05 1.67 -9.51
C ASP A 245 -15.54 1.94 -9.37
N VAL A 246 -15.09 2.39 -8.19
CA VAL A 246 -13.69 2.74 -7.95
C VAL A 246 -12.95 1.53 -7.39
N PRO A 247 -11.91 1.03 -8.07
CA PRO A 247 -11.12 -0.10 -7.58
C PRO A 247 -10.41 0.23 -6.26
N ILE A 248 -10.44 -0.71 -5.31
CA ILE A 248 -9.82 -0.57 -3.99
C ILE A 248 -8.80 -1.67 -3.75
N VAL A 249 -7.63 -1.28 -3.26
CA VAL A 249 -6.61 -2.16 -2.69
C VAL A 249 -6.68 -2.05 -1.17
N GLY A 250 -7.08 -3.13 -0.51
CA GLY A 250 -7.21 -3.15 0.96
C GLY A 250 -5.88 -3.39 1.65
N VAL A 251 -5.54 -2.59 2.67
CA VAL A 251 -4.33 -2.77 3.47
C VAL A 251 -4.56 -2.35 4.92
N GLY A 252 -4.08 -3.17 5.85
CA GLY A 252 -4.18 -2.95 7.30
C GLY A 252 -4.73 -4.18 8.01
N GLY A 253 -3.95 -4.72 8.95
CA GLY A 253 -4.34 -5.86 9.77
C GLY A 253 -4.18 -7.24 9.14
N ILE A 254 -3.92 -7.36 7.85
CA ILE A 254 -3.87 -8.62 7.12
C ILE A 254 -2.65 -9.44 7.53
N ALA A 255 -2.88 -10.62 8.11
CA ALA A 255 -1.86 -11.57 8.55
C ALA A 255 -2.25 -13.04 8.26
N SER A 256 -3.46 -13.28 7.73
CA SER A 256 -3.96 -14.61 7.35
C SER A 256 -4.83 -14.54 6.10
N GLY A 257 -5.13 -15.70 5.51
CA GLY A 257 -6.07 -15.78 4.38
C GLY A 257 -7.48 -15.33 4.76
N ALA A 258 -7.91 -15.54 5.99
CA ALA A 258 -9.22 -15.08 6.47
C ALA A 258 -9.29 -13.55 6.54
N ASP A 259 -8.23 -12.88 6.98
CA ASP A 259 -8.17 -11.41 6.98
C ASP A 259 -8.24 -10.85 5.54
N ALA A 260 -7.62 -11.57 4.57
CA ALA A 260 -7.71 -11.19 3.16
C ALA A 260 -9.14 -11.37 2.60
N VAL A 261 -9.82 -12.47 2.96
CA VAL A 261 -11.23 -12.71 2.58
C VAL A 261 -12.13 -11.61 3.13
N GLU A 262 -11.97 -11.25 4.40
CA GLU A 262 -12.75 -10.17 5.03
C GLU A 262 -12.59 -8.85 4.27
N MET A 263 -11.37 -8.52 3.87
CA MET A 263 -11.07 -7.30 3.12
C MET A 263 -11.67 -7.32 1.71
N LEU A 264 -11.63 -8.49 1.03
CA LEU A 264 -12.28 -8.67 -0.28
C LEU A 264 -13.81 -8.54 -0.16
N MET A 265 -14.41 -9.17 0.84
CA MET A 265 -15.87 -9.05 1.08
C MET A 265 -16.28 -7.61 1.41
N ALA A 266 -15.41 -6.82 2.02
CA ALA A 266 -15.66 -5.39 2.25
C ALA A 266 -15.60 -4.55 0.96
N GLY A 267 -15.09 -5.09 -0.17
CA GLY A 267 -15.09 -4.43 -1.48
C GLY A 267 -13.69 -4.24 -2.10
N ALA A 268 -12.62 -4.74 -1.48
CA ALA A 268 -11.29 -4.67 -2.10
C ALA A 268 -11.16 -5.65 -3.27
N GLN A 269 -10.52 -5.24 -4.38
CA GLN A 269 -10.15 -6.11 -5.50
C GLN A 269 -8.79 -6.80 -5.29
N ALA A 270 -7.94 -6.21 -4.45
CA ALA A 270 -6.64 -6.76 -4.09
C ALA A 270 -6.28 -6.34 -2.65
N VAL A 271 -5.28 -6.98 -2.08
CA VAL A 271 -4.86 -6.74 -0.69
C VAL A 271 -3.35 -6.61 -0.57
N GLN A 272 -2.88 -5.74 0.34
CA GLN A 272 -1.47 -5.60 0.67
C GLN A 272 -1.18 -6.18 2.06
N VAL A 273 -0.17 -7.06 2.15
CA VAL A 273 0.33 -7.62 3.41
C VAL A 273 1.51 -6.79 3.89
N GLY A 274 1.33 -6.11 5.03
CA GLY A 274 2.31 -5.18 5.60
C GLY A 274 3.04 -5.75 6.81
N THR A 275 2.65 -5.33 8.00
CA THR A 275 3.33 -5.58 9.28
C THR A 275 3.62 -7.05 9.56
N ALA A 276 2.78 -7.99 9.08
CA ALA A 276 3.02 -9.42 9.21
C ALA A 276 4.35 -9.87 8.58
N THR A 277 4.83 -9.17 7.55
CA THR A 277 6.10 -9.45 6.87
C THR A 277 7.31 -9.25 7.78
N PHE A 278 7.24 -8.37 8.79
CA PHE A 278 8.31 -8.20 9.77
C PHE A 278 8.44 -9.39 10.74
N ALA A 279 7.33 -10.07 11.03
CA ALA A 279 7.35 -11.28 11.85
C ALA A 279 7.77 -12.52 11.02
N ASP A 280 7.28 -12.64 9.78
CA ASP A 280 7.68 -13.68 8.84
C ASP A 280 7.75 -13.08 7.41
N PRO A 281 8.93 -13.01 6.80
CA PRO A 281 9.07 -12.47 5.44
C PRO A 281 8.25 -13.23 4.39
N ARG A 282 7.79 -14.46 4.69
CA ARG A 282 6.94 -15.28 3.81
C ARG A 282 5.45 -15.01 4.00
N ALA A 283 5.05 -14.09 4.89
CA ALA A 283 3.65 -13.81 5.20
C ALA A 283 2.77 -13.55 3.96
N PRO A 284 3.20 -12.76 2.93
CA PRO A 284 2.38 -12.58 1.74
C PRO A 284 2.07 -13.90 1.00
N ALA A 285 3.06 -14.79 0.85
CA ALA A 285 2.85 -16.08 0.22
C ALA A 285 2.00 -17.02 1.09
N GLN A 286 2.07 -16.90 2.41
CA GLN A 286 1.21 -17.67 3.33
C GLN A 286 -0.25 -17.22 3.21
N VAL A 287 -0.50 -15.90 3.23
CA VAL A 287 -1.84 -15.32 3.02
C VAL A 287 -2.44 -15.78 1.70
N LEU A 288 -1.67 -15.76 0.60
CA LEU A 288 -2.13 -16.24 -0.70
C LEU A 288 -2.52 -17.73 -0.67
N ARG A 289 -1.69 -18.58 -0.07
CA ARG A 289 -2.01 -20.03 0.06
C ARG A 289 -3.24 -20.28 0.95
N GLU A 290 -3.41 -19.49 1.99
CA GLU A 290 -4.56 -19.60 2.90
C GLU A 290 -5.84 -19.09 2.24
N LEU A 291 -5.80 -18.00 1.51
CA LEU A 291 -6.90 -17.49 0.69
C LEU A 291 -7.36 -18.56 -0.31
N ALA A 292 -6.43 -19.15 -1.07
CA ALA A 292 -6.75 -20.22 -2.03
C ALA A 292 -7.42 -21.44 -1.37
N ARG A 293 -6.94 -21.83 -0.17
CA ARG A 293 -7.55 -22.92 0.60
C ARG A 293 -8.95 -22.56 1.10
N TRP A 294 -9.11 -21.33 1.58
CA TRP A 294 -10.41 -20.83 2.03
C TRP A 294 -11.43 -20.85 0.89
N CYS A 295 -11.10 -20.31 -0.28
CA CYS A 295 -11.97 -20.35 -1.47
C CYS A 295 -12.35 -21.78 -1.83
N ALA A 296 -11.38 -22.70 -1.91
CA ALA A 296 -11.63 -24.10 -2.25
C ALA A 296 -12.54 -24.81 -1.23
N SER A 297 -12.43 -24.50 0.07
CA SER A 297 -13.23 -25.11 1.13
C SER A 297 -14.65 -24.54 1.24
N HIS A 298 -14.88 -23.33 0.70
CA HIS A 298 -16.18 -22.65 0.73
C HIS A 298 -16.88 -22.68 -0.64
N GLY A 299 -16.33 -23.41 -1.63
CA GLY A 299 -16.95 -23.54 -2.94
C GLY A 299 -16.84 -22.30 -3.84
N VAL A 300 -16.00 -21.33 -3.46
CA VAL A 300 -15.71 -20.13 -4.25
C VAL A 300 -14.79 -20.54 -5.41
N SER A 301 -15.27 -20.38 -6.62
CA SER A 301 -14.55 -20.78 -7.84
C SER A 301 -13.75 -19.63 -8.46
N ARG A 302 -14.19 -18.39 -8.26
CA ARG A 302 -13.57 -17.17 -8.78
C ARG A 302 -13.51 -16.11 -7.69
N LEU A 303 -12.46 -15.30 -7.73
CA LEU A 303 -12.24 -14.25 -6.72
C LEU A 303 -13.33 -13.18 -6.71
N ASP A 304 -13.90 -12.84 -7.87
CA ASP A 304 -14.94 -11.83 -8.00
C ASP A 304 -16.24 -12.17 -7.22
N GLU A 305 -16.48 -13.46 -6.91
CA GLU A 305 -17.58 -13.89 -6.03
C GLU A 305 -17.42 -13.35 -4.58
N LEU A 306 -16.22 -12.92 -4.19
CA LEU A 306 -15.97 -12.37 -2.85
C LEU A 306 -16.04 -10.86 -2.79
N ILE A 307 -15.75 -10.18 -3.92
CA ILE A 307 -15.58 -8.72 -3.92
C ILE A 307 -16.92 -8.04 -3.63
N GLY A 308 -16.99 -7.36 -2.48
CA GLY A 308 -18.19 -6.66 -2.06
C GLY A 308 -19.33 -7.56 -1.51
N ALA A 309 -19.10 -8.86 -1.33
CA ALA A 309 -20.14 -9.80 -0.90
C ALA A 309 -20.76 -9.47 0.49
N ALA A 310 -20.13 -8.59 1.27
CA ALA A 310 -20.70 -8.12 2.54
C ALA A 310 -21.71 -6.95 2.37
N HIS A 311 -21.92 -6.46 1.15
CA HIS A 311 -22.89 -5.39 0.82
C HIS A 311 -24.22 -5.90 0.25
N GLU A 312 -24.35 -7.21 0.06
CA GLU A 312 -25.57 -7.87 -0.47
C GLU A 312 -26.67 -8.03 0.59
#